data_6aa542c87ac6d0b185246d08f83b633a
#
_entry.id   6aa542c87ac6d0b185246d08f83b633a
#
_cell.length_a   1.000
_cell.length_b   1.000
_cell.length_c   1.000
_cell.angle_alpha   90.00
_cell.angle_beta   90.00
_cell.angle_gamma   90.00
#
_symmetry.space_group_name_H-M   'P 1'
#
loop_
_entity.id
_entity.type
_entity.pdbx_description
1 polymer ?
#
loop_
_entity_poly.entity_id
_entity_poly.type
_entity_poly.pdbx_seq_one_letter_code
_entity_poly.pdbx_strand_id
1 'polypeptide(L)'
;MERSESIKEIANALCKFQQEVGKVKKDSKNPYFKSKYASLADILDVIQKPLSECGLSIMQMPKGENELETILMHNSGEWILSSYAMRPVKNDPQSIGSCITYQRRYAIGSILNLNIDDDDDANKASNLQANTADAPKTNLDARKIFRPDFLNNNESMNKLYAFIEEKEKDAKQKKQNFSVSRLMESLYKIGAVELQTVIDMYLQYKKSKYGE
;
A
#
# COMPACT_ATOMS: atom_id res chain seq x y z
N MET A 1 13.86 4.91 -16.63
CA MET A 1 13.52 6.31 -16.92
C MET A 1 14.13 6.67 -18.28
N GLU A 2 13.31 7.09 -19.18
CA GLU A 2 13.71 7.55 -20.50
C GLU A 2 13.51 9.06 -20.60
N ARG A 3 14.23 9.75 -21.48
CA ARG A 3 14.14 11.20 -21.64
C ARG A 3 14.57 11.64 -23.03
N SER A 4 14.21 12.86 -23.40
CA SER A 4 14.78 13.55 -24.56
C SER A 4 16.29 13.77 -24.40
N GLU A 5 16.99 14.03 -25.49
CA GLU A 5 18.44 14.28 -25.50
C GLU A 5 18.82 15.45 -24.58
N SER A 6 18.14 16.59 -24.70
CA SER A 6 18.20 17.72 -23.77
C SER A 6 17.06 17.64 -22.77
N ILE A 7 17.30 18.11 -21.55
CA ILE A 7 16.31 18.32 -20.48
C ILE A 7 16.43 19.70 -19.84
N LYS A 8 17.13 20.62 -20.50
CA LYS A 8 17.45 21.96 -19.93
C LYS A 8 16.21 22.79 -19.68
N GLU A 9 15.32 22.84 -20.66
CA GLU A 9 14.11 23.66 -20.56
C GLU A 9 13.09 23.04 -19.63
N ILE A 10 12.92 21.71 -19.68
CA ILE A 10 12.03 21.01 -18.75
C ILE A 10 12.52 21.10 -17.30
N ALA A 11 13.84 21.10 -17.07
CA ALA A 11 14.41 21.27 -15.74
C ALA A 11 14.13 22.67 -15.18
N ASN A 12 14.30 23.72 -16.01
CA ASN A 12 13.97 25.10 -15.64
C ASN A 12 12.48 25.25 -15.32
N ALA A 13 11.61 24.70 -16.19
CA ALA A 13 10.17 24.73 -16.01
C ALA A 13 9.71 23.99 -14.75
N LEU A 14 10.34 22.84 -14.46
CA LEU A 14 10.05 22.05 -13.26
C LEU A 14 10.47 22.78 -11.97
N CYS A 15 11.62 23.45 -11.97
CA CYS A 15 12.05 24.30 -10.86
C CYS A 15 11.04 25.42 -10.59
N LYS A 16 10.55 26.08 -11.63
CA LYS A 16 9.52 27.12 -11.51
C LYS A 16 8.21 26.56 -10.99
N PHE A 17 7.74 25.45 -11.57
CA PHE A 17 6.55 24.74 -11.11
C PHE A 17 6.60 24.42 -9.62
N GLN A 18 7.71 23.87 -9.12
CA GLN A 18 7.89 23.50 -7.70
C GLN A 18 7.86 24.71 -6.74
N GLN A 19 8.17 25.90 -7.21
CA GLN A 19 8.03 27.14 -6.44
C GLN A 19 6.58 27.64 -6.41
N GLU A 20 5.82 27.44 -7.47
CA GLU A 20 4.48 27.97 -7.68
C GLU A 20 3.37 27.01 -7.24
N VAL A 21 3.65 25.70 -7.26
CA VAL A 21 2.64 24.69 -6.89
C VAL A 21 2.24 24.83 -5.41
N GLY A 22 0.95 24.96 -5.18
CA GLY A 22 0.38 25.04 -3.83
C GLY A 22 0.45 23.71 -3.08
N LYS A 23 0.14 23.75 -1.79
CA LYS A 23 0.01 22.54 -0.98
C LYS A 23 -1.20 21.74 -1.43
N VAL A 24 -1.02 20.46 -1.71
CA VAL A 24 -2.12 19.55 -2.01
C VAL A 24 -2.90 19.25 -0.72
N LYS A 25 -4.21 19.48 -0.73
CA LYS A 25 -5.07 19.21 0.41
C LYS A 25 -5.20 17.69 0.61
N LYS A 26 -5.09 17.26 1.85
CA LYS A 26 -5.20 15.85 2.25
C LYS A 26 -6.53 15.64 2.99
N ASP A 27 -7.64 15.83 2.28
CA ASP A 27 -8.98 15.77 2.89
C ASP A 27 -9.60 14.36 2.82
N SER A 28 -9.07 13.49 1.97
CA SER A 28 -9.50 12.10 1.89
C SER A 28 -8.93 11.29 3.04
N LYS A 29 -9.81 10.52 3.70
CA LYS A 29 -9.42 9.63 4.81
C LYS A 29 -9.20 8.23 4.27
N ASN A 30 -8.04 7.65 4.57
CA ASN A 30 -7.82 6.23 4.35
C ASN A 30 -8.59 5.44 5.40
N PRO A 31 -9.63 4.66 5.02
CA PRO A 31 -10.47 3.95 5.99
C PRO A 31 -9.69 2.88 6.77
N TYR A 32 -8.51 2.47 6.28
CA TYR A 32 -7.69 1.41 6.86
C TYR A 32 -6.61 1.93 7.80
N PHE A 33 -6.00 3.08 7.47
CA PHE A 33 -4.85 3.61 8.21
C PHE A 33 -5.18 4.85 9.05
N LYS A 34 -6.42 5.35 8.97
CA LYS A 34 -6.85 6.61 9.59
C LYS A 34 -5.99 7.83 9.19
N SER A 35 -5.05 7.64 8.27
CA SER A 35 -4.22 8.70 7.71
C SER A 35 -5.00 9.50 6.67
N LYS A 36 -4.66 10.76 6.53
CA LYS A 36 -5.20 11.61 5.46
C LYS A 36 -4.30 11.49 4.23
N TYR A 37 -4.91 11.55 3.07
CA TYR A 37 -4.21 11.55 1.80
C TYR A 37 -4.93 12.47 0.80
N ALA A 38 -4.19 12.92 -0.21
CA ALA A 38 -4.76 13.64 -1.34
C ALA A 38 -5.35 12.65 -2.35
N SER A 39 -6.60 12.84 -2.76
CA SER A 39 -7.18 12.08 -3.86
C SER A 39 -6.50 12.42 -5.19
N LEU A 40 -6.67 11.57 -6.21
CA LEU A 40 -6.17 11.90 -7.55
C LEU A 40 -6.80 13.18 -8.10
N ALA A 41 -8.08 13.42 -7.81
CA ALA A 41 -8.78 14.65 -8.20
C ALA A 41 -8.15 15.89 -7.53
N ASP A 42 -7.94 15.85 -6.20
CA ASP A 42 -7.31 16.95 -5.47
C ASP A 42 -5.91 17.30 -6.02
N ILE A 43 -5.15 16.28 -6.42
CA ILE A 43 -3.82 16.47 -7.02
C ILE A 43 -3.95 17.16 -8.38
N LEU A 44 -4.82 16.63 -9.26
CA LEU A 44 -5.01 17.17 -10.60
C LEU A 44 -5.49 18.63 -10.56
N ASP A 45 -6.42 18.96 -9.67
CA ASP A 45 -6.94 20.32 -9.51
C ASP A 45 -5.84 21.31 -9.09
N VAL A 46 -4.92 20.90 -8.21
CA VAL A 46 -3.83 21.77 -7.73
C VAL A 46 -2.73 21.96 -8.78
N ILE A 47 -2.39 20.91 -9.56
CA ILE A 47 -1.25 20.95 -10.48
C ILE A 47 -1.59 21.52 -11.86
N GLN A 48 -2.84 21.44 -12.33
CA GLN A 48 -3.22 21.74 -13.70
C GLN A 48 -2.83 23.15 -14.11
N LYS A 49 -3.17 24.16 -13.32
CA LYS A 49 -2.85 25.56 -13.62
C LYS A 49 -1.36 25.84 -13.57
N PRO A 50 -0.61 25.50 -12.48
CA PRO A 50 0.84 25.73 -12.42
C PRO A 50 1.62 25.01 -13.53
N LEU A 51 1.23 23.77 -13.89
CA LEU A 51 1.86 23.07 -15.02
C LEU A 51 1.72 23.87 -16.32
N SER A 52 0.49 24.30 -16.63
CA SER A 52 0.21 25.07 -17.85
C SER A 52 0.98 26.39 -17.89
N GLU A 53 1.07 27.11 -16.76
CA GLU A 53 1.80 28.38 -16.66
C GLU A 53 3.32 28.20 -16.81
N CYS A 54 3.83 27.01 -16.48
CA CYS A 54 5.23 26.63 -16.69
C CYS A 54 5.50 25.97 -18.05
N GLY A 55 4.50 25.86 -18.94
CA GLY A 55 4.65 25.19 -20.23
C GLY A 55 4.81 23.67 -20.11
N LEU A 56 4.44 23.11 -18.96
CA LEU A 56 4.50 21.67 -18.68
C LEU A 56 3.15 21.00 -18.90
N SER A 57 3.18 19.75 -19.31
CA SER A 57 2.02 18.87 -19.36
C SER A 57 2.39 17.46 -18.90
N ILE A 58 1.42 16.76 -18.33
CA ILE A 58 1.62 15.39 -17.87
C ILE A 58 0.59 14.47 -18.52
N MET A 59 1.03 13.30 -18.97
CA MET A 59 0.16 12.27 -19.53
C MET A 59 0.48 10.93 -18.88
N GLN A 60 -0.58 10.16 -18.61
CA GLN A 60 -0.46 8.84 -18.00
C GLN A 60 -1.26 7.83 -18.81
N MET A 61 -0.59 6.75 -19.21
CA MET A 61 -1.17 5.73 -20.08
C MET A 61 -0.87 4.33 -19.53
N PRO A 62 -1.89 3.44 -19.44
CA PRO A 62 -1.62 2.02 -19.28
C PRO A 62 -0.83 1.50 -20.48
N LYS A 63 0.21 0.70 -20.24
CA LYS A 63 1.01 0.01 -21.25
C LYS A 63 0.98 -1.49 -21.00
N GLY A 64 0.55 -2.24 -22.00
CA GLY A 64 0.35 -3.68 -21.84
C GLY A 64 -0.63 -3.99 -20.72
N GLU A 65 -0.42 -5.11 -20.03
CA GLU A 65 -1.35 -5.56 -18.97
C GLU A 65 -1.05 -4.96 -17.59
N ASN A 66 0.22 -4.63 -17.32
CA ASN A 66 0.67 -4.37 -15.95
C ASN A 66 1.63 -3.19 -15.80
N GLU A 67 1.64 -2.24 -16.70
CA GLU A 67 2.47 -1.04 -16.59
C GLU A 67 1.63 0.23 -16.72
N LEU A 68 2.03 1.26 -15.99
CA LEU A 68 1.57 2.63 -16.14
C LEU A 68 2.75 3.48 -16.57
N GLU A 69 2.68 4.05 -17.76
CA GLU A 69 3.62 5.06 -18.21
C GLU A 69 3.15 6.45 -17.79
N THR A 70 4.09 7.22 -17.27
CA THR A 70 3.89 8.64 -16.95
C THR A 70 4.93 9.44 -17.70
N ILE A 71 4.49 10.35 -18.56
CA ILE A 71 5.34 11.25 -19.33
C ILE A 71 5.08 12.69 -18.89
N LEU A 72 6.15 13.38 -18.53
CA LEU A 72 6.18 14.82 -18.32
C LEU A 72 6.77 15.46 -19.55
N MET A 73 6.06 16.41 -20.17
CA MET A 73 6.42 17.07 -21.41
C MET A 73 6.50 18.58 -21.20
N HIS A 74 7.41 19.22 -21.91
CA HIS A 74 7.54 20.67 -21.98
C HIS A 74 7.24 21.17 -23.40
N ASN A 75 6.79 22.41 -23.52
CA ASN A 75 6.45 23.04 -24.81
C ASN A 75 7.64 23.19 -25.78
N SER A 76 8.89 23.02 -25.29
CA SER A 76 10.10 22.92 -26.14
C SER A 76 10.22 21.61 -26.90
N GLY A 77 9.37 20.61 -26.60
CA GLY A 77 9.49 19.24 -27.10
C GLY A 77 10.33 18.33 -26.22
N GLU A 78 10.94 18.83 -25.14
CA GLU A 78 11.63 17.99 -24.16
C GLU A 78 10.65 17.18 -23.32
N TRP A 79 11.05 15.97 -22.93
CA TRP A 79 10.21 15.08 -22.15
C TRP A 79 11.02 14.15 -21.23
N ILE A 80 10.36 13.68 -20.18
CA ILE A 80 10.85 12.66 -19.25
C ILE A 80 9.74 11.60 -19.10
N LEU A 81 10.07 10.32 -19.27
CA LEU A 81 9.16 9.19 -19.16
C LEU A 81 9.63 8.24 -18.07
N SER A 82 8.67 7.79 -17.27
CA SER A 82 8.87 6.76 -16.26
C SER A 82 7.76 5.72 -16.35
N SER A 83 8.10 4.44 -16.25
CA SER A 83 7.16 3.33 -16.16
C SER A 83 7.06 2.83 -14.74
N TYR A 84 5.86 2.48 -14.32
CA TYR A 84 5.57 1.93 -13.01
C TYR A 84 4.76 0.63 -13.15
N ALA A 85 5.23 -0.46 -12.53
CA ALA A 85 4.55 -1.73 -12.56
C ALA A 85 3.25 -1.69 -11.75
N MET A 86 2.13 -2.05 -12.37
CA MET A 86 0.84 -2.19 -11.72
C MET A 86 0.67 -3.62 -11.20
N ARG A 87 0.18 -3.74 -9.96
CA ARG A 87 -0.07 -5.05 -9.33
C ARG A 87 -1.47 -5.03 -8.71
N PRO A 88 -2.53 -5.27 -9.52
CA PRO A 88 -3.88 -5.36 -8.98
C PRO A 88 -4.00 -6.56 -8.05
N VAL A 89 -4.78 -6.42 -6.99
CA VAL A 89 -5.00 -7.50 -6.00
C VAL A 89 -5.75 -8.68 -6.61
N LYS A 90 -6.63 -8.39 -7.59
CA LYS A 90 -7.40 -9.39 -8.35
C LYS A 90 -7.43 -8.98 -9.81
N ASN A 91 -7.58 -9.97 -10.69
CA ASN A 91 -7.74 -9.73 -12.13
C ASN A 91 -9.21 -9.54 -12.51
N ASP A 92 -9.87 -8.56 -11.87
CA ASP A 92 -11.22 -8.12 -12.20
C ASP A 92 -11.22 -6.61 -12.54
N PRO A 93 -12.18 -6.13 -13.32
CA PRO A 93 -12.21 -4.73 -13.79
C PRO A 93 -12.16 -3.69 -12.66
N GLN A 94 -12.80 -3.96 -11.54
CA GLN A 94 -12.82 -3.06 -10.37
C GLN A 94 -11.44 -2.97 -9.71
N SER A 95 -10.77 -4.10 -9.50
CA SER A 95 -9.43 -4.15 -8.92
C SER A 95 -8.40 -3.51 -9.82
N ILE A 96 -8.50 -3.72 -11.13
CA ILE A 96 -7.65 -3.07 -12.13
C ILE A 96 -7.87 -1.55 -12.13
N GLY A 97 -9.10 -1.07 -12.19
CA GLY A 97 -9.43 0.36 -12.13
C GLY A 97 -8.94 1.04 -10.85
N SER A 98 -9.10 0.37 -9.70
CA SER A 98 -8.58 0.84 -8.42
C SER A 98 -7.07 0.91 -8.41
N CYS A 99 -6.39 -0.09 -8.96
CA CYS A 99 -4.93 -0.14 -9.09
C CYS A 99 -4.42 1.01 -9.97
N ILE A 100 -5.04 1.25 -11.12
CA ILE A 100 -4.68 2.35 -12.03
C ILE A 100 -4.81 3.70 -11.30
N THR A 101 -5.93 3.95 -10.62
CA THR A 101 -6.15 5.21 -9.88
C THR A 101 -5.10 5.41 -8.79
N TYR A 102 -4.79 4.36 -8.05
CA TYR A 102 -3.76 4.36 -7.01
C TYR A 102 -2.38 4.67 -7.60
N GLN A 103 -1.97 3.96 -8.64
CA GLN A 103 -0.66 4.15 -9.26
C GLN A 103 -0.51 5.51 -9.95
N ARG A 104 -1.57 6.01 -10.59
CA ARG A 104 -1.57 7.36 -11.17
C ARG A 104 -1.25 8.42 -10.13
N ARG A 105 -1.84 8.32 -8.95
CA ARG A 105 -1.62 9.24 -7.85
C ARG A 105 -0.15 9.26 -7.42
N TYR A 106 0.45 8.10 -7.19
CA TYR A 106 1.85 8.00 -6.77
C TYR A 106 2.84 8.38 -7.86
N ALA A 107 2.56 8.01 -9.10
CA ALA A 107 3.42 8.36 -10.23
C ALA A 107 3.46 9.89 -10.46
N ILE A 108 2.30 10.59 -10.36
CA ILE A 108 2.25 12.07 -10.43
C ILE A 108 2.99 12.68 -9.24
N GLY A 109 2.73 12.21 -8.02
CA GLY A 109 3.38 12.69 -6.81
C GLY A 109 4.91 12.58 -6.91
N SER A 110 5.39 11.45 -7.42
CA SER A 110 6.83 11.18 -7.55
C SER A 110 7.49 12.04 -8.63
N ILE A 111 6.92 12.12 -9.84
CA ILE A 111 7.55 12.84 -10.95
C ILE A 111 7.55 14.36 -10.75
N LEU A 112 6.57 14.89 -10.03
CA LEU A 112 6.44 16.32 -9.70
C LEU A 112 6.94 16.68 -8.30
N ASN A 113 7.45 15.70 -7.52
CA ASN A 113 7.91 15.87 -6.15
C ASN A 113 6.87 16.50 -5.21
N LEU A 114 5.63 15.99 -5.27
CA LEU A 114 4.52 16.50 -4.44
C LEU A 114 4.40 15.72 -3.12
N ASN A 115 4.10 16.42 -2.05
CA ASN A 115 3.72 15.80 -0.78
C ASN A 115 2.22 15.47 -0.78
N ILE A 116 1.87 14.23 -1.11
CA ILE A 116 0.49 13.76 -1.31
C ILE A 116 -0.06 12.90 -0.18
N ASP A 117 0.80 12.39 0.69
CA ASP A 117 0.43 11.57 1.85
C ASP A 117 0.98 12.18 3.14
N ASP A 118 0.36 11.89 4.28
CA ASP A 118 0.97 12.22 5.57
C ASP A 118 2.14 11.26 5.83
N ASP A 119 3.30 11.82 6.17
CA ASP A 119 4.47 11.05 6.61
C ASP A 119 4.17 10.38 7.96
N ASP A 120 3.61 9.16 7.92
CA ASP A 120 3.33 8.35 9.11
C ASP A 120 4.53 7.46 9.51
N ASP A 121 5.62 7.51 8.76
CA ASP A 121 6.82 6.70 9.01
C ASP A 121 7.56 7.11 10.30
N ALA A 122 7.49 8.37 10.69
CA ALA A 122 8.07 8.85 11.95
C ALA A 122 7.33 8.32 13.18
N ASN A 123 6.01 8.12 13.10
CA ASN A 123 5.22 7.57 14.20
C ASN A 123 5.39 6.05 14.36
N LYS A 124 5.78 5.35 13.29
CA LYS A 124 6.10 3.92 13.36
C LYS A 124 7.49 3.67 13.94
N ALA A 125 8.46 4.54 13.66
CA ALA A 125 9.81 4.43 14.20
C ALA A 125 9.90 4.84 15.68
N SER A 126 9.12 5.82 16.14
CA SER A 126 9.11 6.27 17.53
C SER A 126 8.37 5.35 18.50
N ASN A 127 7.51 4.45 18.01
CA ASN A 127 6.86 3.43 18.85
C ASN A 127 7.73 2.19 19.09
N LEU A 128 8.99 2.17 18.61
CA LEU A 128 9.95 1.09 18.87
C LEU A 128 10.86 1.34 20.07
N GLN A 129 10.76 2.51 20.74
CA GLN A 129 11.55 2.81 21.94
C GLN A 129 10.68 3.42 23.05
N ALA A 130 9.92 2.64 23.71
CA ALA A 130 9.59 2.74 25.15
C ALA A 130 8.56 1.67 25.52
N ASN A 131 9.03 0.59 26.10
CA ASN A 131 8.50 0.08 27.37
C ASN A 131 9.00 -1.36 27.59
N THR A 132 10.12 -1.44 28.25
CA THR A 132 10.44 -2.59 29.08
C THR A 132 9.71 -2.41 30.40
N ALA A 133 8.65 -3.15 30.62
CA ALA A 133 8.05 -3.68 31.84
C ALA A 133 6.52 -3.68 31.71
N ASP A 134 5.98 -4.77 31.26
CA ASP A 134 4.87 -5.50 31.86
C ASP A 134 4.39 -6.60 30.92
N ALA A 135 3.90 -7.68 31.48
CA ALA A 135 3.58 -8.95 30.85
C ALA A 135 2.74 -8.86 29.55
N PRO A 136 2.87 -9.83 28.64
CA PRO A 136 2.38 -9.71 27.27
C PRO A 136 0.85 -9.78 27.22
N LYS A 137 0.20 -8.65 27.19
CA LYS A 137 -1.11 -8.57 26.55
C LYS A 137 -0.84 -8.66 25.06
N THR A 138 -1.12 -9.81 24.46
CA THR A 138 -1.14 -10.04 23.02
C THR A 138 -2.24 -9.20 22.39
N ASN A 139 -2.04 -7.89 22.30
CA ASN A 139 -2.73 -7.08 21.33
C ASN A 139 -2.03 -7.32 19.99
N LEU A 140 -2.42 -8.39 19.31
CA LEU A 140 -2.32 -8.46 17.87
C LEU A 140 -3.21 -7.33 17.36
N ASP A 141 -2.56 -6.20 17.09
CA ASP A 141 -3.21 -4.98 16.68
C ASP A 141 -4.02 -5.30 15.43
N ALA A 142 -5.33 -5.32 15.60
CA ALA A 142 -6.29 -5.87 14.69
C ALA A 142 -6.09 -5.24 13.30
N ARG A 143 -5.94 -6.07 12.27
CA ARG A 143 -6.01 -5.75 10.84
C ARG A 143 -4.69 -5.40 10.14
N LYS A 144 -3.59 -6.00 10.53
CA LYS A 144 -2.39 -6.02 9.69
C LYS A 144 -2.71 -6.78 8.40
N ILE A 145 -2.38 -6.16 7.27
CA ILE A 145 -2.44 -6.83 5.96
C ILE A 145 -1.56 -8.07 6.05
N PHE A 146 -2.14 -9.24 5.78
CA PHE A 146 -1.41 -10.48 5.70
C PHE A 146 -0.46 -10.39 4.50
N ARG A 147 0.86 -10.33 4.75
CA ARG A 147 1.86 -10.25 3.68
C ARG A 147 2.34 -11.64 3.30
N PRO A 148 2.60 -11.91 2.01
CA PRO A 148 3.13 -13.20 1.56
C PRO A 148 4.44 -13.61 2.25
N ASP A 149 5.29 -12.65 2.61
CA ASP A 149 6.54 -12.84 3.37
C ASP A 149 6.31 -13.39 4.78
N PHE A 150 5.15 -13.17 5.38
CA PHE A 150 4.77 -13.74 6.66
C PHE A 150 4.64 -15.27 6.60
N LEU A 151 4.12 -15.82 5.49
CA LEU A 151 4.01 -17.28 5.28
C LEU A 151 5.38 -17.97 5.18
N ASN A 152 6.41 -17.25 4.76
CA ASN A 152 7.76 -17.77 4.61
C ASN A 152 8.64 -17.58 5.88
N ASN A 153 8.09 -16.95 6.93
CA ASN A 153 8.81 -16.71 8.18
C ASN A 153 8.36 -17.71 9.24
N ASN A 154 9.17 -18.74 9.48
CA ASN A 154 8.88 -19.80 10.45
C ASN A 154 8.59 -19.30 11.88
N GLU A 155 9.27 -18.26 12.34
CA GLU A 155 9.04 -17.68 13.67
C GLU A 155 7.67 -17.00 13.77
N SER A 156 7.29 -16.24 12.73
CA SER A 156 5.98 -15.60 12.65
C SER A 156 4.85 -16.62 12.54
N MET A 157 5.05 -17.69 11.76
CA MET A 157 4.09 -18.77 11.64
C MET A 157 3.92 -19.54 12.96
N ASN A 158 4.99 -19.83 13.68
CA ASN A 158 4.91 -20.49 14.99
C ASN A 158 4.15 -19.64 16.03
N LYS A 159 4.34 -18.32 16.01
CA LYS A 159 3.57 -17.38 16.85
C LYS A 159 2.08 -17.39 16.48
N LEU A 160 1.77 -17.44 15.19
CA LEU A 160 0.40 -17.55 14.72
C LEU A 160 -0.26 -18.87 15.14
N TYR A 161 0.43 -19.98 15.01
CA TYR A 161 -0.08 -21.29 15.43
C TYR A 161 -0.36 -21.35 16.93
N ALA A 162 0.56 -20.85 17.75
CA ALA A 162 0.34 -20.75 19.20
C ALA A 162 -0.89 -19.90 19.55
N PHE A 163 -1.08 -18.80 18.85
CA PHE A 163 -2.25 -17.95 19.02
C PHE A 163 -3.56 -18.64 18.62
N ILE A 164 -3.58 -19.36 17.47
CA ILE A 164 -4.76 -20.10 17.02
C ILE A 164 -5.11 -21.19 18.04
N GLU A 165 -4.10 -21.92 18.57
CA GLU A 165 -4.30 -22.95 19.61
C GLU A 165 -4.88 -22.37 20.91
N GLU A 166 -4.41 -21.20 21.34
CA GLU A 166 -4.93 -20.50 22.52
C GLU A 166 -6.44 -20.18 22.32
N LYS A 167 -6.80 -19.64 21.16
CA LYS A 167 -8.20 -19.31 20.84
C LYS A 167 -9.09 -20.55 20.70
N GLU A 168 -8.55 -21.64 20.18
CA GLU A 168 -9.26 -22.92 20.11
C GLU A 168 -9.53 -23.48 21.52
N LYS A 169 -8.55 -23.41 22.43
CA LYS A 169 -8.71 -23.81 23.85
C LYS A 169 -9.76 -22.96 24.57
N ASP A 170 -9.69 -21.64 24.39
CA ASP A 170 -10.67 -20.71 24.97
C ASP A 170 -12.10 -21.01 24.49
N ALA A 171 -12.26 -21.27 23.19
CA ALA A 171 -13.56 -21.60 22.63
C ALA A 171 -14.10 -22.94 23.17
N LYS A 172 -13.23 -23.95 23.30
CA LYS A 172 -13.59 -25.24 23.91
C LYS A 172 -14.05 -25.08 25.37
N GLN A 173 -13.36 -24.27 26.17
CA GLN A 173 -13.76 -23.96 27.55
C GLN A 173 -15.12 -23.28 27.63
N LYS A 174 -15.41 -22.39 26.67
CA LYS A 174 -16.67 -21.64 26.58
C LYS A 174 -17.79 -22.40 25.86
N LYS A 175 -17.54 -23.65 25.45
CA LYS A 175 -18.47 -24.47 24.64
C LYS A 175 -18.95 -23.77 23.36
N GLN A 176 -18.07 -23.02 22.73
CA GLN A 176 -18.32 -22.27 21.49
C GLN A 176 -17.71 -22.99 20.29
N ASN A 177 -18.38 -22.89 19.13
CA ASN A 177 -17.82 -23.40 17.88
C ASN A 177 -16.61 -22.54 17.45
N PHE A 178 -15.48 -23.19 17.25
CA PHE A 178 -14.25 -22.56 16.78
C PHE A 178 -14.05 -22.81 15.28
N SER A 179 -13.62 -21.76 14.57
CA SER A 179 -13.26 -21.86 13.15
C SER A 179 -12.02 -21.00 12.89
N VAL A 180 -10.96 -21.62 12.38
CA VAL A 180 -9.74 -20.92 11.98
C VAL A 180 -10.04 -19.88 10.91
N SER A 181 -10.89 -20.19 9.92
CA SER A 181 -11.30 -19.25 8.88
C SER A 181 -11.89 -17.97 9.46
N ARG A 182 -12.89 -18.09 10.33
CA ARG A 182 -13.53 -16.94 10.96
C ARG A 182 -12.57 -16.14 11.83
N LEU A 183 -11.67 -16.81 12.55
CA LEU A 183 -10.65 -16.15 13.35
C LEU A 183 -9.71 -15.33 12.45
N MET A 184 -9.21 -15.92 11.37
CA MET A 184 -8.29 -15.25 10.45
C MET A 184 -8.95 -14.09 9.73
N GLU A 185 -10.18 -14.23 9.25
CA GLU A 185 -10.96 -13.16 8.63
C GLU A 185 -11.25 -12.00 9.59
N SER A 186 -11.42 -12.29 10.89
CA SER A 186 -11.64 -11.25 11.90
C SER A 186 -10.39 -10.45 12.23
N LEU A 187 -9.21 -11.06 12.10
CA LEU A 187 -7.93 -10.47 12.49
C LEU A 187 -7.18 -9.84 11.30
N TYR A 188 -7.34 -10.43 10.13
CA TYR A 188 -6.58 -10.05 8.95
C TYR A 188 -7.51 -9.81 7.75
N LYS A 189 -7.08 -8.88 6.89
CA LYS A 189 -7.62 -8.78 5.54
C LYS A 189 -6.88 -9.80 4.68
N ILE A 190 -7.37 -11.02 4.67
CA ILE A 190 -6.73 -12.15 3.99
C ILE A 190 -7.52 -12.54 2.74
N GLY A 191 -6.84 -12.81 1.63
CA GLY A 191 -7.45 -13.38 0.44
C GLY A 191 -7.82 -14.85 0.63
N ALA A 192 -8.75 -15.36 -0.19
CA ALA A 192 -9.22 -16.73 -0.06
C ALA A 192 -8.12 -17.79 -0.24
N VAL A 193 -7.13 -17.51 -1.12
CA VAL A 193 -6.00 -18.40 -1.38
C VAL A 193 -5.04 -18.42 -0.20
N GLU A 194 -4.68 -17.26 0.33
CA GLU A 194 -3.82 -17.13 1.50
C GLU A 194 -4.48 -17.71 2.75
N LEU A 195 -5.79 -17.51 2.91
CA LEU A 195 -6.56 -18.10 4.00
C LEU A 195 -6.51 -19.63 3.96
N GLN A 196 -6.72 -20.22 2.78
CA GLN A 196 -6.64 -21.68 2.62
C GLN A 196 -5.22 -22.17 2.91
N THR A 197 -4.19 -21.46 2.44
CA THR A 197 -2.79 -21.80 2.73
C THR A 197 -2.50 -21.81 4.23
N VAL A 198 -2.96 -20.80 4.97
CA VAL A 198 -2.79 -20.76 6.45
C VAL A 198 -3.51 -21.90 7.13
N ILE A 199 -4.72 -22.23 6.69
CA ILE A 199 -5.49 -23.36 7.24
C ILE A 199 -4.74 -24.68 7.02
N ASP A 200 -4.26 -24.91 5.79
CA ASP A 200 -3.55 -26.15 5.44
C ASP A 200 -2.23 -26.29 6.22
N MET A 201 -1.47 -25.19 6.33
CA MET A 201 -0.23 -25.17 7.13
C MET A 201 -0.50 -25.40 8.62
N TYR A 202 -1.58 -24.83 9.18
CA TYR A 202 -1.96 -25.06 10.57
C TYR A 202 -2.39 -26.51 10.82
N LEU A 203 -3.12 -27.11 9.90
CA LEU A 203 -3.51 -28.54 9.99
C LEU A 203 -2.28 -29.44 9.93
N GLN A 204 -1.31 -29.16 9.04
CA GLN A 204 -0.03 -29.88 8.99
C GLN A 204 0.76 -29.74 10.30
N TYR A 205 0.80 -28.54 10.86
CA TYR A 205 1.44 -28.29 12.16
C TYR A 205 0.77 -29.11 13.27
N LYS A 206 -0.56 -29.15 13.35
CA LYS A 206 -1.29 -29.97 14.34
C LYS A 206 -0.98 -31.46 14.16
N LYS A 207 -0.99 -31.95 12.93
CA LYS A 207 -0.65 -33.34 12.61
C LYS A 207 0.76 -33.71 13.04
N SER A 208 1.73 -32.84 12.79
CA SER A 208 3.12 -33.02 13.20
C SER A 208 3.31 -32.98 14.72
N LYS A 209 2.54 -32.15 15.43
CA LYS A 209 2.70 -31.93 16.87
C LYS A 209 1.92 -32.94 17.73
N TYR A 210 0.75 -33.35 17.26
CA TYR A 210 -0.18 -34.17 18.06
C TYR A 210 -0.52 -35.52 17.44
N GLY A 211 -0.08 -35.79 16.19
CA GLY A 211 -0.36 -37.06 15.51
C GLY A 211 -1.80 -37.26 15.07
N GLU A 212 -2.61 -36.18 15.01
CA GLU A 212 -4.02 -36.18 14.58
C GLU A 212 -4.20 -35.81 13.10
#